data_7db020d48714d2a083b111d889bc9256
#
_entry.id   7db020d48714d2a083b111d889bc9256
#
_cell.length_a   1.000
_cell.length_b   1.000
_cell.length_c   1.000
_cell.angle_alpha   90.00
_cell.angle_beta   90.00
_cell.angle_gamma   90.00
#
_symmetry.space_group_name_H-M   'P 1'
#
loop_
_entity.id
_entity.type
_entity.pdbx_description
1 polymer ?
#
loop_
_entity_poly.entity_id
_entity_poly.type
_entity_poly.pdbx_seq_one_letter_code
_entity_poly.pdbx_strand_id
1 'polypeptide(L)'
;GEAYAYKAHCFFYLNNSDDAIENYQKAIELKSIPPELGYMFMGISYGNKEEWQKADDYYDKVIARFEEDGDRQSVLLIDTYTSKAFALSHLERYEEAHQLCEKAKEINPNEGLIYLTEGKLYLAEELEDEAALSFEKAIEINSNIEMWYMIASAYSESDYLIEAKEYFEKAYQMNPKYEDVTEKLSVLCLMH
;
A
#
# COMPACT_ATOMS: atom_id res chain seq x y z
N GLY A 1 5.70 5.78 27.77
CA GLY A 1 5.81 5.02 26.50
C GLY A 1 4.55 5.12 25.69
N GLU A 2 3.40 4.66 26.20
CA GLU A 2 2.12 4.60 25.47
C GLU A 2 1.69 5.94 24.86
N ALA A 3 1.91 7.06 25.54
CA ALA A 3 1.59 8.38 25.01
C ALA A 3 2.30 8.70 23.67
N TYR A 4 3.51 8.20 23.48
CA TYR A 4 4.22 8.36 22.21
C TYR A 4 3.62 7.50 21.10
N ALA A 5 3.19 6.26 21.41
CA ALA A 5 2.51 5.41 20.45
C ALA A 5 1.19 6.04 19.96
N TYR A 6 0.36 6.55 20.90
CA TYR A 6 -0.88 7.25 20.51
C TYR A 6 -0.61 8.51 19.69
N LYS A 7 0.40 9.32 20.06
CA LYS A 7 0.78 10.50 19.28
C LYS A 7 1.24 10.11 17.88
N ALA A 8 2.07 9.08 17.77
CA ALA A 8 2.55 8.59 16.49
C ALA A 8 1.40 8.20 15.56
N HIS A 9 0.43 7.43 16.06
CA HIS A 9 -0.77 7.08 15.29
C HIS A 9 -1.59 8.32 14.90
N CYS A 10 -1.79 9.27 15.80
CA CYS A 10 -2.50 10.50 15.47
C CYS A 10 -1.80 11.27 14.35
N PHE A 11 -0.49 11.47 14.44
CA PHE A 11 0.28 12.15 13.40
C PHE A 11 0.28 11.37 12.07
N PHE A 12 0.36 10.04 12.13
CA PHE A 12 0.28 9.19 10.95
C PHE A 12 -1.04 9.40 10.19
N TYR A 13 -2.20 9.33 10.88
CA TYR A 13 -3.50 9.56 10.26
C TYR A 13 -3.74 11.02 9.82
N LEU A 14 -3.03 11.97 10.41
CA LEU A 14 -3.02 13.38 9.96
C LEU A 14 -2.03 13.64 8.82
N ASN A 15 -1.40 12.59 8.29
CA ASN A 15 -0.37 12.65 7.25
C ASN A 15 0.83 13.56 7.64
N ASN A 16 1.08 13.71 8.95
CA ASN A 16 2.26 14.39 9.47
C ASN A 16 3.39 13.38 9.70
N SER A 17 4.06 13.03 8.62
CA SER A 17 5.05 11.94 8.59
C SER A 17 6.26 12.19 9.50
N ASP A 18 6.74 13.43 9.63
CA ASP A 18 7.92 13.73 10.45
C ASP A 18 7.63 13.50 11.95
N ASP A 19 6.54 14.05 12.44
CA ASP A 19 6.14 13.84 13.83
C ASP A 19 5.74 12.37 14.10
N ALA A 20 5.15 11.68 13.13
CA ALA A 20 4.83 10.26 13.23
C ALA A 20 6.10 9.44 13.42
N ILE A 21 7.11 9.61 12.56
CA ILE A 21 8.40 8.91 12.62
C ILE A 21 9.09 9.14 13.97
N GLU A 22 9.19 10.41 14.42
CA GLU A 22 9.84 10.73 15.70
C GLU A 22 9.14 10.04 16.88
N ASN A 23 7.81 10.06 16.90
CA ASN A 23 7.05 9.47 18.00
C ASN A 23 7.04 7.93 17.95
N TYR A 24 7.03 7.29 16.76
CA TYR A 24 7.23 5.85 16.64
C TYR A 24 8.60 5.42 17.14
N GLN A 25 9.67 6.16 16.78
CA GLN A 25 11.02 5.88 17.27
C GLN A 25 11.07 5.90 18.80
N LYS A 26 10.49 6.94 19.44
CA LYS A 26 10.42 7.03 20.91
C LYS A 26 9.59 5.92 21.54
N ALA A 27 8.48 5.52 20.88
CA ALA A 27 7.65 4.44 21.36
C ALA A 27 8.38 3.08 21.35
N ILE A 28 9.18 2.81 20.32
CA ILE A 28 10.06 1.63 20.22
C ILE A 28 11.12 1.66 21.33
N GLU A 29 11.85 2.77 21.47
CA GLU A 29 12.89 2.94 22.51
C GLU A 29 12.36 2.69 23.92
N LEU A 30 11.14 3.15 24.19
CA LEU A 30 10.45 2.96 25.46
C LEU A 30 9.71 1.61 25.58
N LYS A 31 9.88 0.72 24.59
CA LYS A 31 9.26 -0.61 24.52
C LYS A 31 7.74 -0.58 24.72
N SER A 32 7.07 0.47 24.23
CA SER A 32 5.61 0.64 24.33
C SER A 32 4.84 0.08 23.14
N ILE A 33 5.53 -0.24 22.06
CA ILE A 33 5.03 -0.98 20.90
C ILE A 33 6.07 -2.01 20.46
N PRO A 34 5.65 -3.09 19.79
CA PRO A 34 6.56 -4.00 19.11
C PRO A 34 7.39 -3.25 18.06
N PRO A 35 8.72 -3.49 17.99
CA PRO A 35 9.58 -2.78 17.02
C PRO A 35 9.13 -2.96 15.57
N GLU A 36 8.70 -4.16 15.17
CA GLU A 36 8.23 -4.48 13.82
C GLU A 36 7.04 -3.62 13.43
N LEU A 37 6.07 -3.40 14.34
CA LEU A 37 4.93 -2.52 14.11
C LEU A 37 5.36 -1.06 13.92
N GLY A 38 6.27 -0.59 14.78
CA GLY A 38 6.81 0.76 14.66
C GLY A 38 7.60 0.97 13.37
N TYR A 39 8.44 0.01 12.98
CA TYR A 39 9.18 0.07 11.72
C TYR A 39 8.27 0.06 10.51
N MET A 40 7.18 -0.73 10.52
CA MET A 40 6.19 -0.74 9.45
C MET A 40 5.60 0.65 9.23
N PHE A 41 5.09 1.30 10.28
CA PHE A 41 4.52 2.65 10.17
C PHE A 41 5.56 3.72 9.81
N MET A 42 6.81 3.58 10.27
CA MET A 42 7.89 4.46 9.85
C MET A 42 8.20 4.29 8.36
N GLY A 43 8.21 3.05 7.85
CA GLY A 43 8.36 2.77 6.43
C GLY A 43 7.28 3.44 5.59
N ILE A 44 6.00 3.29 5.97
CA ILE A 44 4.88 3.96 5.30
C ILE A 44 5.03 5.49 5.38
N SER A 45 5.43 6.03 6.54
CA SER A 45 5.63 7.48 6.70
C SER A 45 6.75 8.02 5.81
N TYR A 46 7.83 7.26 5.60
CA TYR A 46 8.86 7.61 4.63
C TYR A 46 8.36 7.51 3.18
N GLY A 47 7.54 6.51 2.86
CA GLY A 47 6.86 6.42 1.57
C GLY A 47 5.97 7.64 1.29
N ASN A 48 5.18 8.09 2.27
CA ASN A 48 4.36 9.31 2.17
C ASN A 48 5.19 10.60 1.94
N LYS A 49 6.48 10.57 2.27
CA LYS A 49 7.46 11.63 1.99
C LYS A 49 8.21 11.40 0.68
N GLU A 50 7.89 10.37 -0.07
CA GLU A 50 8.60 9.94 -1.27
C GLU A 50 10.09 9.60 -1.03
N GLU A 51 10.46 9.32 0.24
CA GLU A 51 11.79 8.89 0.63
C GLU A 51 11.91 7.36 0.50
N TRP A 52 11.74 6.84 -0.72
CA TRP A 52 11.53 5.43 -1.03
C TRP A 52 12.64 4.50 -0.53
N GLN A 53 13.91 4.94 -0.62
CA GLN A 53 15.03 4.15 -0.09
C GLN A 53 14.95 3.96 1.44
N LYS A 54 14.53 5.00 2.17
CA LYS A 54 14.34 4.86 3.62
C LYS A 54 13.14 3.97 3.94
N ALA A 55 12.07 4.07 3.16
CA ALA A 55 10.93 3.16 3.31
C ALA A 55 11.39 1.70 3.14
N ASP A 56 12.14 1.41 2.08
CA ASP A 56 12.75 0.10 1.81
C ASP A 56 13.58 -0.40 3.01
N ASP A 57 14.50 0.43 3.53
CA ASP A 57 15.35 0.12 4.68
C ASP A 57 14.54 -0.22 5.96
N TYR A 58 13.40 0.45 6.17
CA TYR A 58 12.53 0.17 7.33
C TYR A 58 11.71 -1.10 7.16
N TYR A 59 11.24 -1.41 5.96
CA TYR A 59 10.59 -2.69 5.67
C TYR A 59 11.56 -3.87 5.83
N ASP A 60 12.84 -3.71 5.47
CA ASP A 60 13.86 -4.73 5.75
C ASP A 60 14.02 -5.01 7.24
N LYS A 61 13.93 -3.99 8.09
CA LYS A 61 13.96 -4.20 9.56
C LYS A 61 12.75 -5.00 10.05
N VAL A 62 11.57 -4.82 9.43
CA VAL A 62 10.38 -5.61 9.77
C VAL A 62 10.61 -7.07 9.35
N ILE A 63 11.02 -7.30 8.10
CA ILE A 63 11.25 -8.65 7.55
C ILE A 63 12.29 -9.40 8.40
N ALA A 64 13.42 -8.75 8.74
CA ALA A 64 14.47 -9.35 9.57
C ALA A 64 13.94 -9.81 10.94
N ARG A 65 13.01 -9.07 11.57
CA ARG A 65 12.40 -9.47 12.85
C ARG A 65 11.58 -10.75 12.71
N PHE A 66 10.79 -10.87 11.64
CA PHE A 66 10.01 -12.08 11.39
C PHE A 66 10.89 -13.30 11.04
N GLU A 67 12.02 -13.07 10.35
CA GLU A 67 12.99 -14.12 10.07
C GLU A 67 13.67 -14.62 11.36
N GLU A 68 14.03 -13.71 12.28
CA GLU A 68 14.60 -14.04 13.59
C GLU A 68 13.62 -14.84 14.46
N ASP A 69 12.35 -14.44 14.49
CA ASP A 69 11.32 -15.06 15.32
C ASP A 69 10.75 -16.35 14.69
N GLY A 70 11.05 -16.61 13.42
CA GLY A 70 10.57 -17.77 12.65
C GLY A 70 9.08 -17.71 12.30
N ASP A 71 8.41 -16.59 12.54
CA ASP A 71 7.01 -16.38 12.16
C ASP A 71 6.90 -15.91 10.71
N ARG A 72 6.65 -16.85 9.82
CA ARG A 72 6.52 -16.61 8.38
C ARG A 72 5.06 -16.49 7.91
N GLN A 73 4.09 -16.53 8.81
CA GLN A 73 2.66 -16.52 8.47
C GLN A 73 1.90 -15.30 9.02
N SER A 74 2.62 -14.29 9.47
CA SER A 74 2.02 -13.06 9.98
C SER A 74 1.37 -12.22 8.88
N VAL A 75 0.16 -11.71 9.13
CA VAL A 75 -0.50 -10.74 8.25
C VAL A 75 0.38 -9.49 8.07
N LEU A 76 1.05 -9.04 9.15
CA LEU A 76 1.96 -7.89 9.07
C LEU A 76 3.12 -8.13 8.09
N LEU A 77 3.55 -9.37 7.89
CA LEU A 77 4.57 -9.70 6.93
C LEU A 77 4.06 -9.57 5.48
N ILE A 78 2.79 -9.95 5.22
CA ILE A 78 2.16 -9.73 3.92
C ILE A 78 2.07 -8.23 3.63
N ASP A 79 1.57 -7.43 4.58
CA ASP A 79 1.47 -5.97 4.45
C ASP A 79 2.85 -5.34 4.23
N THR A 80 3.89 -5.89 4.89
CA THR A 80 5.27 -5.42 4.71
C THR A 80 5.78 -5.73 3.31
N TYR A 81 5.56 -6.95 2.80
CA TYR A 81 5.99 -7.32 1.45
C TYR A 81 5.32 -6.47 0.38
N THR A 82 4.01 -6.26 0.47
CA THR A 82 3.27 -5.42 -0.49
C THR A 82 3.68 -3.95 -0.42
N SER A 83 3.88 -3.41 0.78
CA SER A 83 4.34 -2.02 0.95
C SER A 83 5.79 -1.82 0.47
N LYS A 84 6.67 -2.81 0.73
CA LYS A 84 8.05 -2.81 0.22
C LYS A 84 8.07 -2.93 -1.30
N ALA A 85 7.24 -3.81 -1.88
CA ALA A 85 7.12 -3.97 -3.33
C ALA A 85 6.70 -2.65 -3.99
N PHE A 86 5.74 -1.94 -3.40
CA PHE A 86 5.35 -0.61 -3.86
C PHE A 86 6.49 0.42 -3.75
N ALA A 87 7.25 0.43 -2.67
CA ALA A 87 8.42 1.32 -2.55
C ALA A 87 9.50 0.99 -3.57
N LEU A 88 9.74 -0.29 -3.85
CA LEU A 88 10.70 -0.75 -4.86
C LEU A 88 10.29 -0.38 -6.28
N SER A 89 8.99 -0.32 -6.60
CA SER A 89 8.54 0.15 -7.92
C SER A 89 8.94 1.60 -8.17
N HIS A 90 8.86 2.47 -7.17
CA HIS A 90 9.35 3.84 -7.26
C HIS A 90 10.88 3.97 -7.34
N LEU A 91 11.60 2.91 -7.00
CA LEU A 91 13.05 2.79 -7.19
C LEU A 91 13.42 2.05 -8.50
N GLU A 92 12.43 1.73 -9.34
CA GLU A 92 12.56 0.98 -10.60
C GLU A 92 13.17 -0.43 -10.41
N ARG A 93 13.02 -1.01 -9.19
CA ARG A 93 13.50 -2.35 -8.83
C ARG A 93 12.38 -3.37 -8.97
N TYR A 94 11.80 -3.46 -10.16
CA TYR A 94 10.57 -4.22 -10.44
C TYR A 94 10.73 -5.72 -10.19
N GLU A 95 11.84 -6.33 -10.60
CA GLU A 95 12.09 -7.76 -10.38
C GLU A 95 12.03 -8.14 -8.89
N GLU A 96 12.64 -7.32 -8.01
CA GLU A 96 12.61 -7.53 -6.57
C GLU A 96 11.19 -7.31 -6.01
N ALA A 97 10.47 -6.33 -6.54
CA ALA A 97 9.09 -6.07 -6.14
C ALA A 97 8.17 -7.25 -6.46
N HIS A 98 8.25 -7.83 -7.65
CA HIS A 98 7.51 -9.04 -8.03
C HIS A 98 7.84 -10.24 -7.14
N GLN A 99 9.12 -10.45 -6.81
CA GLN A 99 9.52 -11.51 -5.89
C GLN A 99 8.89 -11.36 -4.49
N LEU A 100 8.68 -10.12 -4.02
CA LEU A 100 7.98 -9.88 -2.75
C LEU A 100 6.48 -10.21 -2.84
N CYS A 101 5.83 -9.89 -3.96
CA CYS A 101 4.46 -10.30 -4.19
C CYS A 101 4.31 -11.82 -4.20
N GLU A 102 5.26 -12.55 -4.82
CA GLU A 102 5.26 -14.03 -4.77
C GLU A 102 5.43 -14.54 -3.34
N LYS A 103 6.34 -13.99 -2.53
CA LYS A 103 6.47 -14.34 -1.12
C LYS A 103 5.19 -14.08 -0.32
N ALA A 104 4.50 -12.98 -0.61
CA ALA A 104 3.21 -12.68 0.02
C ALA A 104 2.14 -13.71 -0.36
N LYS A 105 2.09 -14.15 -1.63
CA LYS A 105 1.19 -15.21 -2.12
C LYS A 105 1.48 -16.58 -1.49
N GLU A 106 2.75 -16.90 -1.19
CA GLU A 106 3.11 -18.11 -0.47
C GLU A 106 2.49 -18.16 0.95
N ILE A 107 2.30 -16.99 1.58
CA ILE A 107 1.66 -16.89 2.90
C ILE A 107 0.14 -16.96 2.76
N ASN A 108 -0.45 -16.12 1.92
CA ASN A 108 -1.89 -16.09 1.68
C ASN A 108 -2.23 -15.74 0.22
N PRO A 109 -2.48 -16.73 -0.64
CA PRO A 109 -2.82 -16.49 -2.04
C PRO A 109 -4.22 -15.88 -2.24
N ASN A 110 -5.01 -15.75 -1.18
CA ASN A 110 -6.36 -15.17 -1.22
C ASN A 110 -6.39 -13.78 -0.55
N GLU A 111 -5.31 -13.03 -0.63
CA GLU A 111 -5.24 -11.64 -0.16
C GLU A 111 -5.30 -10.67 -1.34
N GLY A 112 -6.42 -9.96 -1.49
CA GLY A 112 -6.67 -9.08 -2.64
C GLY A 112 -5.65 -7.95 -2.79
N LEU A 113 -5.09 -7.45 -1.68
CA LEU A 113 -4.09 -6.38 -1.71
C LEU A 113 -2.79 -6.79 -2.39
N ILE A 114 -2.44 -8.08 -2.42
CA ILE A 114 -1.26 -8.58 -3.14
C ILE A 114 -1.45 -8.34 -4.64
N TYR A 115 -2.60 -8.71 -5.17
CA TYR A 115 -2.92 -8.55 -6.59
C TYR A 115 -3.14 -7.09 -6.98
N LEU A 116 -3.68 -6.26 -6.07
CA LEU A 116 -3.71 -4.81 -6.26
C LEU A 116 -2.29 -4.25 -6.41
N THR A 117 -1.36 -4.69 -5.55
CA THR A 117 0.04 -4.26 -5.61
C THR A 117 0.71 -4.72 -6.90
N GLU A 118 0.51 -5.97 -7.34
CA GLU A 118 1.00 -6.44 -8.63
C GLU A 118 0.46 -5.63 -9.81
N GLY A 119 -0.84 -5.33 -9.82
CA GLY A 119 -1.42 -4.49 -10.85
C GLY A 119 -0.76 -3.10 -10.90
N LYS A 120 -0.48 -2.50 -9.74
CA LYS A 120 0.28 -1.24 -9.67
C LYS A 120 1.72 -1.38 -10.20
N LEU A 121 2.40 -2.51 -9.92
CA LEU A 121 3.73 -2.77 -10.46
C LEU A 121 3.69 -2.87 -11.98
N TYR A 122 2.76 -3.63 -12.54
CA TYR A 122 2.60 -3.77 -13.99
C TYR A 122 2.27 -2.43 -14.66
N LEU A 123 1.45 -1.56 -14.05
CA LEU A 123 1.23 -0.20 -14.57
C LEU A 123 2.53 0.63 -14.58
N ALA A 124 3.36 0.52 -13.53
CA ALA A 124 4.65 1.20 -13.48
C ALA A 124 5.65 0.69 -14.55
N GLU A 125 5.48 -0.55 -15.01
CA GLU A 125 6.23 -1.18 -16.11
C GLU A 125 5.58 -0.97 -17.48
N GLU A 126 4.46 -0.22 -17.56
CA GLU A 126 3.67 -0.01 -18.78
C GLU A 126 3.07 -1.31 -19.37
N LEU A 127 2.85 -2.32 -18.52
CA LEU A 127 2.28 -3.63 -18.87
C LEU A 127 0.78 -3.65 -18.52
N GLU A 128 -0.01 -2.97 -19.35
CA GLU A 128 -1.45 -2.72 -19.07
C GLU A 128 -2.29 -4.00 -19.01
N ASP A 129 -2.06 -4.95 -19.93
CA ASP A 129 -2.83 -6.20 -19.97
C ASP A 129 -2.60 -7.04 -18.70
N GLU A 130 -1.36 -7.12 -18.23
CA GLU A 130 -0.97 -7.81 -17.00
C GLU A 130 -1.54 -7.11 -15.77
N ALA A 131 -1.54 -5.77 -15.76
CA ALA A 131 -2.16 -4.98 -14.71
C ALA A 131 -3.66 -5.25 -14.59
N ALA A 132 -4.38 -5.26 -15.72
CA ALA A 132 -5.81 -5.54 -15.77
C ALA A 132 -6.13 -6.93 -15.19
N LEU A 133 -5.38 -7.97 -15.57
CA LEU A 133 -5.55 -9.33 -15.05
C LEU A 133 -5.33 -9.40 -13.52
N SER A 134 -4.34 -8.67 -13.01
CA SER A 134 -4.07 -8.62 -11.58
C SER A 134 -5.18 -7.89 -10.83
N PHE A 135 -5.70 -6.79 -11.36
CA PHE A 135 -6.83 -6.08 -10.76
C PHE A 135 -8.14 -6.90 -10.80
N GLU A 136 -8.41 -7.62 -11.88
CA GLU A 136 -9.53 -8.57 -11.93
C GLU A 136 -9.41 -9.60 -10.82
N LYS A 137 -8.23 -10.15 -10.60
CA LYS A 137 -7.98 -11.11 -9.52
C LYS A 137 -8.19 -10.50 -8.14
N ALA A 138 -7.75 -9.26 -7.90
CA ALA A 138 -8.00 -8.55 -6.65
C ALA A 138 -9.51 -8.41 -6.37
N ILE A 139 -10.30 -8.08 -7.40
CA ILE A 139 -11.76 -7.96 -7.32
C ILE A 139 -12.46 -9.31 -7.11
N GLU A 140 -12.01 -10.38 -7.77
CA GLU A 140 -12.53 -11.73 -7.52
C GLU A 140 -12.42 -12.13 -6.05
N ILE A 141 -11.30 -11.78 -5.40
CA ILE A 141 -11.04 -12.08 -4.00
C ILE A 141 -11.84 -11.15 -3.09
N ASN A 142 -11.86 -9.86 -3.40
CA ASN A 142 -12.45 -8.84 -2.54
C ASN A 142 -13.18 -7.77 -3.36
N SER A 143 -14.45 -8.02 -3.69
CA SER A 143 -15.29 -7.09 -4.45
C SER A 143 -16.00 -6.08 -3.55
N ASN A 144 -15.25 -5.27 -2.82
CA ASN A 144 -15.79 -4.17 -2.03
C ASN A 144 -15.49 -2.80 -2.69
N ILE A 145 -16.14 -1.76 -2.18
CA ILE A 145 -16.00 -0.41 -2.71
C ILE A 145 -14.57 0.11 -2.62
N GLU A 146 -13.86 -0.25 -1.55
CA GLU A 146 -12.47 0.15 -1.31
C GLU A 146 -11.54 -0.40 -2.40
N MET A 147 -11.71 -1.67 -2.79
CA MET A 147 -10.93 -2.28 -3.86
C MET A 147 -11.17 -1.58 -5.20
N TRP A 148 -12.44 -1.33 -5.56
CA TRP A 148 -12.78 -0.61 -6.79
C TRP A 148 -12.17 0.80 -6.82
N TYR A 149 -12.24 1.52 -5.68
CA TYR A 149 -11.66 2.85 -5.55
C TYR A 149 -10.13 2.83 -5.65
N MET A 150 -9.47 1.88 -4.98
CA MET A 150 -8.00 1.77 -5.02
C MET A 150 -7.48 1.43 -6.42
N ILE A 151 -8.17 0.56 -7.17
CA ILE A 151 -7.83 0.24 -8.56
C ILE A 151 -8.04 1.48 -9.45
N ALA A 152 -9.16 2.18 -9.30
CA ALA A 152 -9.42 3.41 -10.02
C ALA A 152 -8.34 4.47 -9.78
N SER A 153 -7.90 4.61 -8.51
CA SER A 153 -6.81 5.52 -8.15
C SER A 153 -5.49 5.10 -8.79
N ALA A 154 -5.17 3.79 -8.80
CA ALA A 154 -3.96 3.29 -9.43
C ALA A 154 -3.91 3.62 -10.93
N TYR A 155 -5.00 3.39 -11.67
CA TYR A 155 -5.10 3.78 -13.08
C TYR A 155 -4.98 5.30 -13.28
N SER A 156 -5.64 6.09 -12.42
CA SER A 156 -5.60 7.56 -12.49
C SER A 156 -4.19 8.11 -12.22
N GLU A 157 -3.46 7.54 -11.28
CA GLU A 157 -2.07 7.92 -10.95
C GLU A 157 -1.08 7.57 -12.06
N SER A 158 -1.43 6.60 -12.91
CA SER A 158 -0.63 6.14 -14.05
C SER A 158 -1.13 6.69 -15.39
N ASP A 159 -2.01 7.71 -15.39
CA ASP A 159 -2.57 8.40 -16.57
C ASP A 159 -3.49 7.53 -17.46
N TYR A 160 -3.93 6.36 -17.01
CA TYR A 160 -4.95 5.53 -17.68
C TYR A 160 -6.35 6.02 -17.32
N LEU A 161 -6.74 7.18 -17.87
CA LEU A 161 -7.92 7.92 -17.42
C LEU A 161 -9.26 7.28 -17.83
N ILE A 162 -9.27 6.47 -18.89
CA ILE A 162 -10.49 5.75 -19.34
C ILE A 162 -10.80 4.64 -18.35
N GLU A 163 -9.82 3.80 -18.03
CA GLU A 163 -9.91 2.70 -17.09
C GLU A 163 -10.21 3.25 -15.68
N ALA A 164 -9.51 4.31 -15.26
CA ALA A 164 -9.77 4.97 -13.98
C ALA A 164 -11.24 5.38 -13.85
N LYS A 165 -11.80 5.99 -14.90
CA LYS A 165 -13.21 6.40 -14.92
C LYS A 165 -14.16 5.22 -14.75
N GLU A 166 -13.95 4.13 -15.49
CA GLU A 166 -14.79 2.92 -15.39
C GLU A 166 -14.81 2.34 -13.97
N TYR A 167 -13.65 2.25 -13.33
CA TYR A 167 -13.53 1.75 -11.96
C TYR A 167 -14.11 2.72 -10.92
N PHE A 168 -13.92 4.03 -11.07
CA PHE A 168 -14.60 5.01 -10.21
C PHE A 168 -16.13 5.00 -10.39
N GLU A 169 -16.65 4.75 -11.59
CA GLU A 169 -18.09 4.59 -11.82
C GLU A 169 -18.66 3.39 -11.05
N LYS A 170 -17.90 2.28 -10.95
CA LYS A 170 -18.29 1.13 -10.13
C LYS A 170 -18.31 1.47 -8.64
N ALA A 171 -17.29 2.13 -8.14
CA ALA A 171 -17.25 2.61 -6.75
C ALA A 171 -18.41 3.58 -6.46
N TYR A 172 -18.69 4.51 -7.37
CA TYR A 172 -19.81 5.46 -7.25
C TYR A 172 -21.18 4.78 -7.21
N GLN A 173 -21.39 3.74 -8.03
CA GLN A 173 -22.63 2.97 -8.01
C GLN A 173 -22.87 2.26 -6.67
N MET A 174 -21.80 1.84 -5.98
CA MET A 174 -21.89 1.22 -4.66
C MET A 174 -22.19 2.25 -3.56
N ASN A 175 -21.49 3.38 -3.56
CA ASN A 175 -21.70 4.48 -2.63
C ASN A 175 -21.16 5.82 -3.18
N PRO A 176 -22.04 6.72 -3.64
CA PRO A 176 -21.61 8.02 -4.19
C PRO A 176 -20.91 8.95 -3.19
N LYS A 177 -20.97 8.63 -1.89
CA LYS A 177 -20.36 9.42 -0.82
C LYS A 177 -19.07 8.80 -0.28
N TYR A 178 -18.59 7.72 -0.92
CA TYR A 178 -17.34 7.09 -0.53
C TYR A 178 -16.18 7.96 -0.97
N GLU A 179 -15.32 8.33 -0.01
CA GLU A 179 -14.16 9.18 -0.26
C GLU A 179 -14.52 10.39 -1.16
N ASP A 180 -13.64 10.75 -2.07
CA ASP A 180 -13.81 11.81 -3.07
C ASP A 180 -14.27 11.30 -4.45
N VAL A 181 -14.89 10.11 -4.52
CA VAL A 181 -15.25 9.46 -5.78
C VAL A 181 -16.05 10.35 -6.74
N THR A 182 -16.97 11.17 -6.19
CA THR A 182 -17.78 12.10 -7.01
C THR A 182 -16.91 13.21 -7.60
N GLU A 183 -15.94 13.73 -6.86
CA GLU A 183 -14.99 14.75 -7.31
C GLU A 183 -14.08 14.18 -8.39
N LYS A 184 -13.49 13.00 -8.15
CA LYS A 184 -12.65 12.28 -9.13
C LYS A 184 -13.37 12.06 -10.46
N LEU A 185 -14.61 11.55 -10.43
CA LEU A 185 -15.41 11.37 -11.63
C LEU A 185 -15.71 12.69 -12.34
N SER A 186 -16.01 13.75 -11.60
CA SER A 186 -16.28 15.06 -12.18
C SER A 186 -15.07 15.60 -12.94
N VAL A 187 -13.88 15.44 -12.41
CA VAL A 187 -12.63 15.85 -13.07
C VAL A 187 -12.41 15.03 -14.33
N LEU A 188 -12.51 13.69 -14.25
CA LEU A 188 -12.32 12.80 -15.40
C LEU A 188 -13.36 13.06 -16.54
N CYS A 189 -14.61 13.40 -16.19
CA CYS A 189 -15.61 13.76 -17.18
C CYS A 189 -15.35 15.10 -17.88
N LEU A 190 -14.59 16.01 -17.30
CA LEU A 190 -14.22 17.29 -17.91
C LEU A 190 -13.00 17.18 -18.83
N MET A 191 -12.21 16.12 -18.73
CA MET A 191 -11.01 15.88 -19.52
C MET A 191 -11.30 15.17 -20.86
N HIS A 192 -12.55 14.71 -21.06
CA HIS A 192 -13.07 14.11 -22.28
C HIS A 192 -14.24 14.91 -22.86
#